data_cbedde6af07e7a7b918bfe749a648903
#
_entry.id   cbedde6af07e7a7b918bfe749a648903
#
_cell.length_a   1.000
_cell.length_b   1.000
_cell.length_c   1.000
_cell.angle_alpha   90.00
_cell.angle_beta   90.00
_cell.angle_gamma   90.00
#
_symmetry.space_group_name_H-M   'P 1'
#
loop_
_entity.id
_entity.type
_entity.pdbx_description
1 polymer ?
#
loop_
_entity_poly.entity_id
_entity_poly.type
_entity_poly.pdbx_seq_one_letter_code
_entity_poly.pdbx_strand_id
1 'polypeptide(L)'
;SEMVGKPTIPAIIRPVAESLMMQVSILENLQRADLNPLEEAEAYAAFMKRLKLTQAEVAKRLGKSRPYIANSLRLLTLPQAVKILVQRQQLSTGQARTLLGLHDKNQMVELAHKVVRENLTVRQVEKLVNQMNQVQPVSQTAPQKSPYLRASETRLAMRLGTKVNIATHGEKGKIEIDYLSTADLNRLLTLLKSLTDPE
;
A
#
# COMPACT_ATOMS: atom_id res chain seq x y z
N SER A 1 27.93 -25.64 -31.79
CA SER A 1 28.50 -26.79 -32.56
C SER A 1 29.98 -26.57 -32.92
N GLU A 2 30.43 -25.35 -33.15
CA GLU A 2 31.85 -25.06 -33.45
C GLU A 2 32.79 -25.40 -32.31
N MET A 3 32.39 -25.16 -31.05
CA MET A 3 33.21 -25.52 -29.87
C MET A 3 33.41 -27.02 -29.66
N VAL A 4 32.62 -27.89 -30.29
CA VAL A 4 32.65 -29.37 -30.07
C VAL A 4 33.00 -30.09 -31.39
N GLY A 5 33.34 -29.35 -32.49
CA GLY A 5 33.76 -29.94 -33.77
C GLY A 5 32.68 -30.78 -34.47
N LYS A 6 31.41 -30.69 -34.11
CA LYS A 6 30.31 -31.40 -34.75
C LYS A 6 29.69 -30.54 -35.86
N PRO A 7 29.62 -30.98 -37.11
CA PRO A 7 29.07 -30.21 -38.24
C PRO A 7 27.54 -30.04 -38.14
N THR A 8 26.82 -30.88 -37.41
CA THR A 8 25.38 -30.84 -37.27
C THR A 8 24.95 -31.11 -35.82
N ILE A 9 23.83 -30.52 -35.44
CA ILE A 9 23.15 -30.78 -34.18
C ILE A 9 21.75 -31.34 -34.48
N PRO A 10 21.27 -32.36 -33.73
CA PRO A 10 19.90 -32.82 -33.89
C PRO A 10 18.93 -31.70 -33.44
N ALA A 11 18.05 -31.27 -34.35
CA ALA A 11 17.04 -30.26 -34.06
C ALA A 11 15.66 -30.80 -34.42
N ILE A 12 14.68 -30.60 -33.52
CA ILE A 12 13.28 -30.93 -33.77
C ILE A 12 12.60 -29.62 -34.26
N ILE A 13 12.26 -29.58 -35.55
CA ILE A 13 11.54 -28.47 -36.13
C ILE A 13 10.03 -28.73 -35.92
N ARG A 14 9.37 -27.85 -35.17
CA ARG A 14 7.92 -27.86 -35.00
C ARG A 14 7.35 -26.54 -35.50
N PRO A 15 6.26 -26.54 -36.33
CA PRO A 15 5.54 -25.32 -36.63
C PRO A 15 4.82 -24.84 -35.35
N VAL A 16 5.30 -23.76 -34.77
CA VAL A 16 4.72 -23.18 -33.57
C VAL A 16 4.20 -21.80 -33.94
N ALA A 17 2.94 -21.51 -33.63
CA ALA A 17 2.38 -20.16 -33.81
C ALA A 17 3.25 -19.13 -33.09
N GLU A 18 3.49 -17.99 -33.69
CA GLU A 18 4.38 -16.93 -33.19
C GLU A 18 4.02 -16.49 -31.75
N SER A 19 2.71 -16.47 -31.44
CA SER A 19 2.19 -16.22 -30.09
C SER A 19 2.60 -17.28 -29.08
N LEU A 20 2.70 -18.55 -29.47
CA LEU A 20 3.09 -19.66 -28.61
C LEU A 20 4.60 -19.68 -28.41
N MET A 21 5.39 -19.36 -29.45
CA MET A 21 6.85 -19.22 -29.35
C MET A 21 7.24 -18.11 -28.37
N MET A 22 6.53 -16.99 -28.45
CA MET A 22 6.73 -15.87 -27.50
C MET A 22 6.34 -16.25 -26.06
N GLN A 23 5.29 -17.04 -25.87
CA GLN A 23 4.91 -17.56 -24.55
C GLN A 23 6.00 -18.46 -23.96
N VAL A 24 6.52 -19.39 -24.75
CA VAL A 24 7.59 -20.32 -24.34
C VAL A 24 8.87 -19.57 -23.99
N SER A 25 9.28 -18.59 -24.79
CA SER A 25 10.47 -17.78 -24.52
C SER A 25 10.37 -16.96 -23.23
N ILE A 26 9.20 -16.35 -22.96
CA ILE A 26 8.98 -15.61 -21.71
C ILE A 26 8.94 -16.59 -20.52
N LEU A 27 8.32 -17.76 -20.71
CA LEU A 27 8.23 -18.79 -19.66
C LEU A 27 9.61 -19.35 -19.32
N GLU A 28 10.44 -19.63 -20.32
CA GLU A 28 11.83 -20.06 -20.14
C GLU A 28 12.64 -19.01 -19.36
N ASN A 29 12.52 -17.74 -19.73
CA ASN A 29 13.20 -16.65 -19.03
C ASN A 29 12.70 -16.48 -17.58
N LEU A 30 11.42 -16.71 -17.31
CA LEU A 30 10.83 -16.70 -15.98
C LEU A 30 11.22 -17.92 -15.11
N GLN A 31 11.64 -19.02 -15.73
CA GLN A 31 12.11 -20.23 -15.04
C GLN A 31 13.62 -20.22 -14.73
N ARG A 32 14.34 -19.16 -15.10
CA ARG A 32 15.73 -18.99 -14.70
C ARG A 32 15.81 -18.87 -13.17
N ALA A 33 16.62 -19.72 -12.55
CA ALA A 33 16.74 -19.85 -11.10
C ALA A 33 17.27 -18.59 -10.38
N ASP A 34 17.79 -17.60 -11.14
CA ASP A 34 18.57 -16.47 -10.61
C ASP A 34 17.88 -15.10 -10.78
N LEU A 35 16.56 -15.07 -11.06
CA LEU A 35 15.85 -13.79 -11.22
C LEU A 35 15.75 -13.04 -9.89
N ASN A 36 16.16 -11.78 -9.92
CA ASN A 36 15.88 -10.86 -8.82
C ASN A 36 14.34 -10.64 -8.69
N PRO A 37 13.80 -10.47 -7.48
CA PRO A 37 12.36 -10.24 -7.27
C PRO A 37 11.73 -9.12 -8.09
N LEU A 38 12.51 -8.09 -8.44
CA LEU A 38 12.03 -7.00 -9.32
C LEU A 38 12.02 -7.41 -10.79
N GLU A 39 13.02 -8.15 -11.25
CA GLU A 39 13.04 -8.71 -12.60
C GLU A 39 11.89 -9.70 -12.82
N GLU A 40 11.61 -10.52 -11.81
CA GLU A 40 10.47 -11.41 -11.80
C GLU A 40 9.15 -10.62 -11.93
N ALA A 41 9.00 -9.55 -11.18
CA ALA A 41 7.83 -8.67 -11.24
C ALA A 41 7.68 -7.98 -12.61
N GLU A 42 8.79 -7.50 -13.20
CA GLU A 42 8.82 -6.91 -14.54
C GLU A 42 8.44 -7.93 -15.62
N ALA A 43 8.93 -9.17 -15.50
CA ALA A 43 8.57 -10.24 -16.39
C ALA A 43 7.07 -10.57 -16.32
N TYR A 44 6.47 -10.58 -15.13
CA TYR A 44 5.01 -10.74 -14.98
C TYR A 44 4.25 -9.59 -15.61
N ALA A 45 4.67 -8.35 -15.41
CA ALA A 45 4.05 -7.18 -16.01
C ALA A 45 4.12 -7.24 -17.55
N ALA A 46 5.28 -7.60 -18.09
CA ALA A 46 5.48 -7.78 -19.53
C ALA A 46 4.60 -8.90 -20.10
N PHE A 47 4.51 -10.03 -19.38
CA PHE A 47 3.68 -11.19 -19.78
C PHE A 47 2.20 -10.81 -19.83
N MET A 48 1.70 -10.10 -18.79
CA MET A 48 0.34 -9.59 -18.77
C MET A 48 0.05 -8.64 -19.93
N LYS A 49 0.95 -7.67 -20.16
CA LYS A 49 0.76 -6.64 -21.19
C LYS A 49 0.77 -7.23 -22.60
N ARG A 50 1.73 -8.12 -22.89
CA ARG A 50 1.90 -8.70 -24.24
C ARG A 50 0.77 -9.63 -24.62
N LEU A 51 0.29 -10.44 -23.67
CA LEU A 51 -0.74 -11.44 -23.94
C LEU A 51 -2.14 -10.98 -23.49
N LYS A 52 -2.27 -9.74 -23.03
CA LYS A 52 -3.53 -9.16 -22.50
C LYS A 52 -4.18 -10.02 -21.43
N LEU A 53 -3.36 -10.61 -20.55
CA LEU A 53 -3.80 -11.52 -19.50
C LEU A 53 -4.10 -10.81 -18.19
N THR A 54 -5.05 -11.32 -17.44
CA THR A 54 -5.31 -10.95 -16.06
C THR A 54 -4.29 -11.58 -15.11
N GLN A 55 -4.14 -11.04 -13.89
CA GLN A 55 -3.30 -11.63 -12.85
C GLN A 55 -3.69 -13.09 -12.53
N ALA A 56 -4.97 -13.42 -12.58
CA ALA A 56 -5.47 -14.76 -12.33
C ALA A 56 -5.05 -15.75 -13.43
N GLU A 57 -5.09 -15.34 -14.68
CA GLU A 57 -4.67 -16.16 -15.81
C GLU A 57 -3.17 -16.39 -15.82
N VAL A 58 -2.37 -15.34 -15.50
CA VAL A 58 -0.91 -15.48 -15.32
C VAL A 58 -0.60 -16.45 -14.19
N ALA A 59 -1.27 -16.30 -13.04
CA ALA A 59 -1.09 -17.19 -11.89
C ALA A 59 -1.37 -18.66 -12.26
N LYS A 60 -2.49 -18.92 -12.94
CA LYS A 60 -2.86 -20.26 -13.41
C LYS A 60 -1.81 -20.85 -14.36
N ARG A 61 -1.32 -20.07 -15.32
CA ARG A 61 -0.33 -20.54 -16.32
C ARG A 61 1.04 -20.84 -15.72
N LEU A 62 1.43 -20.09 -14.69
CA LEU A 62 2.72 -20.21 -14.01
C LEU A 62 2.70 -21.16 -12.79
N GLY A 63 1.53 -21.75 -12.47
CA GLY A 63 1.38 -22.58 -11.26
C GLY A 63 1.61 -21.80 -9.95
N LYS A 64 1.38 -20.48 -9.98
CA LYS A 64 1.52 -19.60 -8.80
C LYS A 64 0.13 -19.19 -8.29
N SER A 65 0.08 -18.70 -7.04
CA SER A 65 -1.17 -18.11 -6.54
C SER A 65 -1.38 -16.69 -7.09
N ARG A 66 -2.64 -16.28 -7.28
CA ARG A 66 -2.96 -14.89 -7.68
C ARG A 66 -2.39 -13.85 -6.69
N PRO A 67 -2.45 -14.05 -5.36
CA PRO A 67 -1.80 -13.14 -4.40
C PRO A 67 -0.30 -13.04 -4.58
N TYR A 68 0.39 -14.12 -4.97
CA TYR A 68 1.82 -14.08 -5.27
C TYR A 68 2.12 -13.12 -6.42
N ILE A 69 1.44 -13.28 -7.56
CA ILE A 69 1.60 -12.39 -8.73
C ILE A 69 1.27 -10.94 -8.37
N ALA A 70 0.14 -10.71 -7.67
CA ALA A 70 -0.25 -9.37 -7.24
C ALA A 70 0.81 -8.71 -6.33
N ASN A 71 1.36 -9.45 -5.38
CA ASN A 71 2.40 -8.96 -4.47
C ASN A 71 3.71 -8.65 -5.21
N SER A 72 4.11 -9.49 -6.17
CA SER A 72 5.29 -9.22 -7.01
C SER A 72 5.10 -7.94 -7.82
N LEU A 73 3.96 -7.77 -8.49
CA LEU A 73 3.66 -6.56 -9.28
C LEU A 73 3.65 -5.28 -8.41
N ARG A 74 3.20 -5.37 -7.17
CA ARG A 74 3.23 -4.24 -6.25
C ARG A 74 4.64 -3.74 -5.96
N LEU A 75 5.67 -4.58 -6.02
CA LEU A 75 7.06 -4.14 -5.83
C LEU A 75 7.49 -3.12 -6.89
N LEU A 76 6.88 -3.15 -8.08
CA LEU A 76 7.17 -2.18 -9.14
C LEU A 76 6.71 -0.75 -8.80
N THR A 77 5.81 -0.59 -7.83
CA THR A 77 5.33 0.73 -7.39
C THR A 77 6.23 1.39 -6.35
N LEU A 78 7.25 0.68 -5.84
CA LEU A 78 8.22 1.21 -4.90
C LEU A 78 9.04 2.37 -5.50
N PRO A 79 9.46 3.35 -4.69
CA PRO A 79 10.43 4.36 -5.09
C PRO A 79 11.74 3.73 -5.58
N GLN A 80 12.42 4.39 -6.53
CA GLN A 80 13.65 3.85 -7.13
C GLN A 80 14.75 3.54 -6.09
N ALA A 81 14.90 4.41 -5.07
CA ALA A 81 15.85 4.18 -3.98
C ALA A 81 15.58 2.85 -3.24
N VAL A 82 14.32 2.52 -2.97
CA VAL A 82 13.93 1.27 -2.31
C VAL A 82 14.13 0.07 -3.21
N LYS A 83 13.84 0.20 -4.52
CA LYS A 83 14.10 -0.85 -5.51
C LYS A 83 15.57 -1.25 -5.55
N ILE A 84 16.49 -0.29 -5.49
CA ILE A 84 17.92 -0.54 -5.45
C ILE A 84 18.31 -1.38 -4.23
N LEU A 85 17.72 -1.11 -3.06
CA LEU A 85 17.97 -1.90 -1.85
C LEU A 85 17.46 -3.34 -1.98
N VAL A 86 16.33 -3.56 -2.65
CA VAL A 86 15.80 -4.90 -2.95
C VAL A 86 16.70 -5.63 -3.96
N GLN A 87 17.14 -4.95 -5.03
CA GLN A 87 18.05 -5.51 -6.03
C GLN A 87 19.39 -5.95 -5.43
N ARG A 88 19.91 -5.17 -4.48
CA ARG A 88 21.15 -5.49 -3.76
C ARG A 88 20.95 -6.52 -2.63
N GLN A 89 19.75 -7.08 -2.50
CA GLN A 89 19.39 -8.03 -1.44
C GLN A 89 19.58 -7.48 0.00
N GLN A 90 19.70 -6.16 0.14
CA GLN A 90 19.78 -5.49 1.43
C GLN A 90 18.40 -5.37 2.11
N LEU A 91 17.34 -5.44 1.32
CA LEU A 91 15.96 -5.44 1.77
C LEU A 91 15.24 -6.68 1.22
N SER A 92 14.63 -7.47 2.10
CA SER A 92 13.86 -8.63 1.68
C SER A 92 12.53 -8.20 1.01
N THR A 93 11.97 -9.08 0.16
CA THR A 93 10.67 -8.84 -0.48
C THR A 93 9.53 -8.65 0.52
N GLY A 94 9.60 -9.33 1.67
CA GLY A 94 8.64 -9.17 2.77
C GLY A 94 8.70 -7.77 3.38
N GLN A 95 9.90 -7.28 3.71
CA GLN A 95 10.11 -5.92 4.21
C GLN A 95 9.68 -4.88 3.18
N ALA A 96 10.10 -5.02 1.92
CA ALA A 96 9.75 -4.12 0.83
C ALA A 96 8.23 -4.03 0.61
N ARG A 97 7.52 -5.16 0.71
CA ARG A 97 6.07 -5.22 0.62
C ARG A 97 5.39 -4.51 1.79
N THR A 98 5.93 -4.64 3.00
CA THR A 98 5.41 -3.95 4.18
C THR A 98 5.54 -2.44 4.06
N LEU A 99 6.64 -1.94 3.48
CA LEU A 99 6.83 -0.49 3.22
C LEU A 99 5.76 0.10 2.30
N LEU A 100 5.17 -0.69 1.39
CA LEU A 100 4.05 -0.26 0.55
C LEU A 100 2.77 0.07 1.33
N GLY A 101 2.73 -0.19 2.62
CA GLY A 101 1.67 0.28 3.53
C GLY A 101 1.77 1.77 3.86
N LEU A 102 2.90 2.43 3.61
CA LEU A 102 3.05 3.88 3.74
C LEU A 102 2.50 4.60 2.50
N HIS A 103 1.88 5.76 2.72
CA HIS A 103 1.36 6.59 1.62
C HIS A 103 2.43 7.54 1.07
N ASP A 104 3.33 8.03 1.93
CA ASP A 104 4.37 8.98 1.56
C ASP A 104 5.63 8.25 1.08
N LYS A 105 6.06 8.57 -0.15
CA LYS A 105 7.25 8.00 -0.76
C LYS A 105 8.56 8.38 -0.04
N ASN A 106 8.63 9.58 0.56
CA ASN A 106 9.81 10.02 1.30
C ASN A 106 9.96 9.20 2.58
N GLN A 107 8.87 9.05 3.35
CA GLN A 107 8.85 8.21 4.55
C GLN A 107 9.17 6.74 4.22
N MET A 108 8.73 6.27 3.06
CA MET A 108 9.04 4.91 2.58
C MET A 108 10.55 4.72 2.37
N VAL A 109 11.23 5.71 1.79
CA VAL A 109 12.69 5.69 1.57
C VAL A 109 13.44 5.79 2.91
N GLU A 110 13.04 6.71 3.79
CA GLU A 110 13.65 6.86 5.11
C GLU A 110 13.53 5.58 5.95
N LEU A 111 12.33 5.00 6.00
CA LEU A 111 12.11 3.75 6.72
C LEU A 111 12.88 2.59 6.09
N ALA A 112 13.00 2.52 4.76
CA ALA A 112 13.80 1.50 4.08
C ALA A 112 15.27 1.56 4.50
N HIS A 113 15.87 2.76 4.54
CA HIS A 113 17.24 2.94 5.02
C HIS A 113 17.40 2.56 6.51
N LYS A 114 16.41 2.89 7.35
CA LYS A 114 16.39 2.49 8.75
C LYS A 114 16.34 0.97 8.90
N VAL A 115 15.49 0.29 8.11
CA VAL A 115 15.35 -1.18 8.10
C VAL A 115 16.69 -1.85 7.79
N VAL A 116 17.41 -1.35 6.79
CA VAL A 116 18.73 -1.89 6.40
C VAL A 116 19.78 -1.64 7.49
N ARG A 117 19.84 -0.40 8.03
CA ARG A 117 20.83 -0.02 9.04
C ARG A 117 20.67 -0.79 10.35
N GLU A 118 19.44 -1.02 10.77
CA GLU A 118 19.09 -1.64 12.06
C GLU A 118 18.75 -3.13 11.94
N ASN A 119 18.83 -3.71 10.73
CA ASN A 119 18.47 -5.10 10.43
C ASN A 119 17.09 -5.51 10.98
N LEU A 120 16.08 -4.65 10.77
CA LEU A 120 14.75 -4.86 11.32
C LEU A 120 14.04 -6.04 10.66
N THR A 121 13.38 -6.86 11.46
CA THR A 121 12.53 -7.96 10.96
C THR A 121 11.25 -7.42 10.32
N VAL A 122 10.59 -8.23 9.46
CA VAL A 122 9.30 -7.86 8.82
C VAL A 122 8.27 -7.41 9.87
N ARG A 123 8.16 -8.12 11.00
CA ARG A 123 7.22 -7.76 12.08
C ARG A 123 7.52 -6.40 12.74
N GLN A 124 8.80 -6.05 12.86
CA GLN A 124 9.19 -4.74 13.38
C GLN A 124 8.86 -3.63 12.38
N VAL A 125 9.10 -3.89 11.09
CA VAL A 125 8.72 -2.95 10.02
C VAL A 125 7.20 -2.75 9.97
N GLU A 126 6.40 -3.81 10.12
CA GLU A 126 4.93 -3.73 10.21
C GLU A 126 4.48 -2.84 11.37
N LYS A 127 5.08 -2.99 12.55
CA LYS A 127 4.79 -2.14 13.71
C LYS A 127 5.09 -0.67 13.42
N LEU A 128 6.26 -0.38 12.81
CA LEU A 128 6.65 0.99 12.48
C LEU A 128 5.73 1.60 11.43
N VAL A 129 5.38 0.87 10.37
CA VAL A 129 4.42 1.31 9.35
C VAL A 129 3.07 1.63 9.97
N ASN A 130 2.56 0.75 10.85
CA ASN A 130 1.31 0.98 11.56
C ASN A 130 1.38 2.20 12.48
N GLN A 131 2.49 2.39 13.21
CA GLN A 131 2.71 3.57 14.03
C GLN A 131 2.77 4.84 13.19
N MET A 132 3.50 4.85 12.09
CA MET A 132 3.60 6.01 11.19
C MET A 132 2.25 6.34 10.55
N ASN A 133 1.44 5.35 10.21
CA ASN A 133 0.09 5.55 9.71
C ASN A 133 -0.89 6.03 10.80
N GLN A 134 -0.66 5.66 12.08
CA GLN A 134 -1.47 6.12 13.21
C GLN A 134 -1.04 7.50 13.71
N VAL A 135 0.26 7.82 13.60
CA VAL A 135 0.84 9.13 14.01
C VAL A 135 0.60 10.20 12.94
N GLN A 136 0.12 9.81 11.75
CA GLN A 136 -0.58 10.76 10.90
C GLN A 136 -2.05 10.84 11.34
N PRO A 137 -2.44 11.77 12.25
CA PRO A 137 -3.67 12.44 11.99
C PRO A 137 -3.46 13.02 10.59
N VAL A 138 -4.29 12.60 9.65
CA VAL A 138 -4.36 13.23 8.34
C VAL A 138 -4.30 14.72 8.62
N SER A 139 -3.13 15.33 8.37
CA SER A 139 -3.03 16.75 8.11
C SER A 139 -3.59 16.92 6.70
N GLN A 140 -4.88 16.53 6.53
CA GLN A 140 -5.74 17.34 5.73
C GLN A 140 -5.54 18.71 6.39
N THR A 141 -4.95 19.64 5.66
CA THR A 141 -5.19 21.04 5.87
C THR A 141 -6.68 21.14 6.12
N ALA A 142 -7.06 21.10 7.40
CA ALA A 142 -8.43 21.30 7.80
C ALA A 142 -8.77 22.65 7.15
N PRO A 143 -9.79 22.73 6.29
CA PRO A 143 -10.17 24.00 5.72
C PRO A 143 -10.25 24.94 6.92
N GLN A 144 -9.50 26.05 6.87
CA GLN A 144 -9.35 26.93 8.04
C GLN A 144 -10.75 27.20 8.54
N LYS A 145 -11.13 26.58 9.69
CA LYS A 145 -12.47 26.72 10.24
C LYS A 145 -12.74 28.21 10.35
N SER A 146 -13.83 28.67 9.76
CA SER A 146 -14.17 30.08 9.80
C SER A 146 -14.13 30.57 11.27
N PRO A 147 -13.73 31.82 11.52
CA PRO A 147 -13.73 32.37 12.89
C PRO A 147 -15.04 32.15 13.62
N TYR A 148 -16.14 32.15 12.87
CA TYR A 148 -17.49 31.88 13.38
C TYR A 148 -17.64 30.45 13.92
N LEU A 149 -17.13 29.44 13.21
CA LEU A 149 -17.19 28.03 13.66
C LEU A 149 -16.34 27.81 14.91
N ARG A 150 -15.16 28.42 14.99
CA ARG A 150 -14.33 28.35 16.20
C ARG A 150 -15.01 29.00 17.41
N ALA A 151 -15.62 30.15 17.22
CA ALA A 151 -16.39 30.81 18.29
C ALA A 151 -17.58 29.95 18.74
N SER A 152 -18.25 29.28 17.81
CA SER A 152 -19.37 28.37 18.12
C SER A 152 -18.89 27.12 18.86
N GLU A 153 -17.75 26.52 18.49
CA GLU A 153 -17.14 25.41 19.20
C GLU A 153 -16.80 25.79 20.64
N THR A 154 -16.15 26.93 20.85
CA THR A 154 -15.77 27.42 22.17
C THR A 154 -17.02 27.67 23.04
N ARG A 155 -18.05 28.28 22.49
CA ARG A 155 -19.30 28.54 23.20
C ARG A 155 -19.99 27.24 23.63
N LEU A 156 -20.07 26.27 22.71
CA LEU A 156 -20.66 24.96 23.01
C LEU A 156 -19.82 24.18 24.03
N ALA A 157 -18.49 24.19 23.91
CA ALA A 157 -17.60 23.54 24.84
C ALA A 157 -17.73 24.12 26.26
N MET A 158 -17.83 25.44 26.41
CA MET A 158 -18.08 26.10 27.72
C MET A 158 -19.44 25.70 28.29
N ARG A 159 -20.48 25.62 27.47
CA ARG A 159 -21.84 25.32 27.94
C ARG A 159 -22.02 23.84 28.29
N LEU A 160 -21.39 22.94 27.55
CA LEU A 160 -21.48 21.50 27.75
C LEU A 160 -20.42 20.96 28.73
N GLY A 161 -19.39 21.73 29.04
CA GLY A 161 -18.29 21.34 29.93
C GLY A 161 -17.40 20.24 29.34
N THR A 162 -17.39 20.08 28.02
CA THR A 162 -16.61 19.05 27.33
C THR A 162 -16.16 19.56 25.95
N LYS A 163 -15.23 18.82 25.33
CA LYS A 163 -14.70 19.16 24.00
C LYS A 163 -15.76 18.94 22.93
N VAL A 164 -15.96 19.96 22.10
CA VAL A 164 -16.87 19.94 20.97
C VAL A 164 -16.09 20.23 19.69
N ASN A 165 -16.33 19.45 18.65
CA ASN A 165 -15.72 19.62 17.33
C ASN A 165 -16.81 19.73 16.26
N ILE A 166 -16.76 20.78 15.43
CA ILE A 166 -17.71 21.00 14.33
C ILE A 166 -16.93 20.82 13.02
N ALA A 167 -17.27 19.80 12.24
CA ALA A 167 -16.72 19.55 10.91
C ALA A 167 -17.78 19.88 9.86
N THR A 168 -17.44 20.73 8.88
CA THR A 168 -18.34 21.12 7.78
C THR A 168 -17.82 20.60 6.44
N HIS A 169 -18.72 20.09 5.60
CA HIS A 169 -18.47 19.65 4.24
C HIS A 169 -19.53 20.27 3.31
N GLY A 170 -19.24 21.46 2.80
CA GLY A 170 -20.22 22.24 2.06
C GLY A 170 -21.42 22.62 2.94
N GLU A 171 -22.63 22.28 2.50
CA GLU A 171 -23.87 22.53 3.28
C GLU A 171 -24.15 21.50 4.38
N LYS A 172 -23.38 20.39 4.41
CA LYS A 172 -23.52 19.32 5.42
C LYS A 172 -22.41 19.44 6.45
N GLY A 173 -22.70 19.03 7.69
CA GLY A 173 -21.72 19.03 8.75
C GLY A 173 -21.98 17.95 9.79
N LYS A 174 -20.99 17.77 10.68
CA LYS A 174 -21.04 16.86 11.82
C LYS A 174 -20.60 17.61 13.06
N ILE A 175 -21.35 17.44 14.15
CA ILE A 175 -20.96 17.92 15.47
C ILE A 175 -20.59 16.70 16.31
N GLU A 176 -19.36 16.68 16.82
CA GLU A 176 -18.84 15.64 17.69
C GLU A 176 -18.68 16.22 19.10
N ILE A 177 -19.22 15.54 20.10
CA ILE A 177 -19.15 15.91 21.50
C ILE A 177 -18.48 14.74 22.23
N ASP A 178 -17.35 14.98 22.85
CA ASP A 178 -16.63 13.98 23.61
C ASP A 178 -17.29 13.79 24.98
N TYR A 179 -17.35 12.55 25.51
CA TYR A 179 -17.77 12.25 26.87
C TYR A 179 -16.85 11.24 27.52
N LEU A 180 -16.66 11.35 28.84
CA LEU A 180 -15.69 10.55 29.59
C LEU A 180 -16.29 9.32 30.29
N SER A 181 -17.60 9.29 30.49
CA SER A 181 -18.30 8.19 31.15
C SER A 181 -19.77 8.13 30.76
N THR A 182 -20.44 7.01 31.08
CA THR A 182 -21.89 6.86 30.85
C THR A 182 -22.71 7.89 31.68
N ALA A 183 -22.26 8.25 32.87
CA ALA A 183 -22.87 9.30 33.67
C ALA A 183 -22.77 10.66 32.99
N ASP A 184 -21.61 10.98 32.42
CA ASP A 184 -21.39 12.23 31.68
C ASP A 184 -22.24 12.26 30.40
N LEU A 185 -22.38 11.13 29.69
CA LEU A 185 -23.28 11.04 28.51
C LEU A 185 -24.72 11.37 28.91
N ASN A 186 -25.22 10.82 30.03
CA ASN A 186 -26.60 11.10 30.53
C ASN A 186 -26.77 12.58 30.90
N ARG A 187 -25.76 13.20 31.53
CA ARG A 187 -25.73 14.64 31.82
C ARG A 187 -25.85 15.48 30.51
N LEU A 188 -25.03 15.14 29.49
CA LEU A 188 -25.04 15.82 28.20
C LEU A 188 -26.37 15.66 27.48
N LEU A 189 -26.96 14.47 27.48
CA LEU A 189 -28.28 14.22 26.90
C LEU A 189 -29.40 15.02 27.59
N THR A 190 -29.34 15.16 28.91
CA THR A 190 -30.29 15.99 29.66
C THR A 190 -30.16 17.47 29.32
N LEU A 191 -28.91 17.97 29.23
CA LEU A 191 -28.64 19.35 28.80
C LEU A 191 -29.10 19.63 27.36
N LEU A 192 -28.92 18.68 26.46
CA LEU A 192 -29.36 18.82 25.05
C LEU A 192 -30.90 18.80 24.96
N LYS A 193 -31.59 17.98 25.79
CA LYS A 193 -33.07 17.99 25.84
C LYS A 193 -33.63 19.31 26.40
N SER A 194 -33.04 19.87 27.43
CA SER A 194 -33.46 21.15 27.98
C SER A 194 -33.27 22.34 27.06
N LEU A 195 -32.52 22.17 25.95
CA LEU A 195 -32.38 23.19 24.90
C LEU A 195 -33.45 23.09 23.82
N THR A 196 -34.22 21.99 23.78
CA THR A 196 -35.23 21.70 22.75
C THR A 196 -36.65 22.01 23.22
N ASP A 197 -36.90 22.15 24.55
CA ASP A 197 -38.18 22.56 25.09
C ASP A 197 -38.08 24.02 25.56
N PRO A 198 -38.52 25.02 24.74
CA PRO A 198 -38.81 26.36 25.22
C PRO A 198 -40.16 26.31 25.95
N GLU A 199 -40.19 26.74 27.22
CA GLU A 199 -41.44 27.08 27.86
C GLU A 199 -42.30 28.06 27.03
#